data_ec26d5f2ed6afa3d15f3a9680db3d9ab
#
_entry.id   ec26d5f2ed6afa3d15f3a9680db3d9ab
#
_cell.length_a   1.000
_cell.length_b   1.000
_cell.length_c   1.000
_cell.angle_alpha   90.00
_cell.angle_beta   90.00
_cell.angle_gamma   90.00
#
_symmetry.space_group_name_H-M   'P 1'
#
loop_
_entity.id
_entity.type
_entity.pdbx_description
1 polymer ?
#
loop_
_entity_poly.entity_id
_entity_poly.type
_entity_poly.pdbx_seq_one_letter_code
_entity_poly.pdbx_strand_id
1 'polypeptide(L)'
;MKNILQKSVWMMALCFIATSVCAQVSPKKFKKAKGIEVTYQSSYKGKVRPGQMLMKVNGDQVALEAVRPKMDPQMANKPRPENDARPRRQMPITKSYMDYSANEYYNWASLPSGDIISSAKGYEMGKDMKVIGQEKYLGLNCTIVRTSVRSNTIEIWYTNDLAFRGTPQPGVGVPDGLVLRVIRNGDTVQEAVAINPVKEEQALLPETWGKKMIAEVYQYTINHSNVITVPVFNEENVGFTGAKIPETLEDNVSYNVAGGTILLKKVKLPEYVKDRSIFVELIQWSDGDAYDRTGSVFVIPTDKKQSFLDMLRDLKSVPAFKSGNEDFHGLVSTDNYNVPLELMRFFTGFGVRQYNHNIVPGQEWSDSVLYKTEVTALADRLQGEVWVGAYIGNWDAKGHKVTLKFKYYPDDNRRMYKVMPLFNTTNYMEQQGQNYPTFLLNDKLNAKFTLKEPVKNAVLYYTTTGHGGWGGGDEFNQKPNTIYLDGEKVISFVPWRDDCGTYRNWNPCSGNFSNGLSSSDLSRSNWCPGTVTNPEYIYLGDLEAGEHTITVAIPQGAPEGGSHSYWCLSGTLLY
;
A
#
# COMPACT_ATOMS: atom_id res chain seq x y z
N MET A 1 54.63 44.37 26.51
CA MET A 1 55.05 43.65 27.73
C MET A 1 54.21 42.40 27.86
N LYS A 2 54.96 41.31 27.97
CA LYS A 2 54.56 39.95 28.43
C LYS A 2 53.57 39.09 27.61
N ASN A 3 54.21 38.20 26.88
CA ASN A 3 53.90 36.82 26.47
C ASN A 3 52.99 36.04 27.42
N ILE A 4 51.98 35.38 26.86
CA ILE A 4 51.46 34.13 27.40
C ILE A 4 51.46 33.09 26.28
N LEU A 5 52.25 32.05 26.47
CA LEU A 5 52.38 30.87 25.62
C LEU A 5 51.06 30.11 25.47
N GLN A 6 50.67 29.84 24.23
CA GLN A 6 49.73 28.80 23.92
C GLN A 6 50.44 27.43 24.01
N LYS A 7 50.03 26.61 24.98
CA LYS A 7 50.30 25.18 25.01
C LYS A 7 49.25 24.46 24.16
N SER A 8 49.63 24.05 22.97
CA SER A 8 48.90 23.11 22.15
C SER A 8 49.00 21.71 22.76
N VAL A 9 47.88 21.25 23.32
CA VAL A 9 47.70 19.86 23.72
C VAL A 9 47.27 19.07 22.48
N TRP A 10 48.15 18.25 21.96
CA TRP A 10 47.81 17.22 20.98
C TRP A 10 47.03 16.12 21.69
N MET A 11 45.72 16.08 21.45
CA MET A 11 44.87 14.99 21.86
C MET A 11 44.91 13.95 20.73
N MET A 12 45.78 12.96 20.86
CA MET A 12 45.76 11.74 20.02
C MET A 12 44.42 11.03 20.30
N ALA A 13 43.46 11.16 19.39
CA ALA A 13 42.31 10.29 19.33
C ALA A 13 42.80 8.91 18.88
N LEU A 14 43.00 7.99 19.81
CA LEU A 14 43.12 6.58 19.51
C LEU A 14 41.77 6.10 18.94
N CYS A 15 41.66 6.12 17.61
CA CYS A 15 40.65 5.30 16.93
C CYS A 15 41.00 3.83 17.19
N PHE A 16 40.29 3.20 18.12
CA PHE A 16 40.21 1.75 18.18
C PHE A 16 39.49 1.29 16.90
N ILE A 17 40.23 1.09 15.82
CA ILE A 17 39.83 0.24 14.72
C ILE A 17 39.83 -1.17 15.32
N ALA A 18 38.64 -1.70 15.63
CA ALA A 18 38.46 -3.11 15.86
C ALA A 18 38.77 -3.81 14.52
N THR A 19 40.03 -4.06 14.24
CA THR A 19 40.46 -4.99 13.22
C THR A 19 40.01 -6.36 13.71
N SER A 20 38.88 -6.84 13.22
CA SER A 20 38.60 -8.26 13.21
C SER A 20 39.82 -8.92 12.56
N VAL A 21 40.62 -9.64 13.33
CA VAL A 21 41.71 -10.44 12.81
C VAL A 21 41.07 -11.53 11.94
N CYS A 22 40.86 -11.24 10.67
CA CYS A 22 40.45 -12.25 9.70
C CYS A 22 41.63 -13.24 9.62
N ALA A 23 41.33 -14.50 10.00
CA ALA A 23 42.33 -15.55 9.97
C ALA A 23 42.88 -15.72 8.55
N GLN A 24 44.20 -15.59 8.37
CA GLN A 24 44.86 -15.80 7.08
C GLN A 24 44.60 -17.23 6.60
N VAL A 25 44.17 -17.36 5.35
CA VAL A 25 43.87 -18.63 4.69
C VAL A 25 45.15 -19.17 4.06
N SER A 26 45.54 -20.41 4.39
CA SER A 26 46.64 -21.10 3.75
C SER A 26 46.14 -22.09 2.71
N PRO A 27 46.48 -21.95 1.40
CA PRO A 27 46.02 -22.87 0.35
C PRO A 27 46.38 -24.34 0.62
N LYS A 28 47.44 -24.62 1.38
CA LYS A 28 47.86 -25.99 1.73
C LYS A 28 46.76 -26.78 2.50
N LYS A 29 45.93 -26.10 3.31
CA LYS A 29 44.85 -26.73 4.06
C LYS A 29 43.72 -27.27 3.16
N PHE A 30 43.60 -26.77 1.93
CA PHE A 30 42.54 -27.09 1.00
C PHE A 30 42.91 -28.17 -0.02
N LYS A 31 44.16 -28.63 -0.08
CA LYS A 31 44.61 -29.64 -1.07
C LYS A 31 43.82 -30.98 -1.04
N LYS A 32 43.26 -31.35 0.12
CA LYS A 32 42.49 -32.59 0.30
C LYS A 32 41.00 -32.31 0.54
N ALA A 33 40.57 -31.08 0.44
CA ALA A 33 39.15 -30.72 0.63
C ALA A 33 38.32 -31.16 -0.58
N LYS A 34 37.16 -31.74 -0.31
CA LYS A 34 36.15 -32.08 -1.34
C LYS A 34 35.22 -30.92 -1.63
N GLY A 35 35.10 -30.00 -0.66
CA GLY A 35 34.30 -28.78 -0.76
C GLY A 35 34.82 -27.69 0.17
N ILE A 36 34.18 -26.56 0.17
CA ILE A 36 34.46 -25.45 1.07
C ILE A 36 33.17 -24.82 1.59
N GLU A 37 33.26 -24.20 2.78
CA GLU A 37 32.27 -23.29 3.32
C GLU A 37 32.89 -21.90 3.43
N VAL A 38 32.23 -20.88 2.84
CA VAL A 38 32.64 -19.49 2.90
C VAL A 38 31.56 -18.68 3.62
N THR A 39 31.96 -18.00 4.70
CA THR A 39 31.06 -17.11 5.44
C THR A 39 31.30 -15.68 4.98
N TYR A 40 30.24 -15.01 4.54
CA TYR A 40 30.28 -13.60 4.11
C TYR A 40 29.59 -12.70 5.12
N GLN A 41 30.16 -11.51 5.29
CA GLN A 41 29.60 -10.42 6.07
C GLN A 41 29.32 -9.23 5.13
N SER A 42 28.19 -8.55 5.35
CA SER A 42 27.85 -7.33 4.60
C SER A 42 28.03 -6.09 5.45
N SER A 43 28.45 -5.00 4.81
CA SER A 43 28.53 -3.66 5.42
C SER A 43 28.03 -2.58 4.46
N TYR A 44 27.59 -1.46 5.02
CA TYR A 44 27.19 -0.27 4.28
C TYR A 44 27.84 0.96 4.89
N LYS A 45 28.57 1.73 4.08
CA LYS A 45 29.35 2.90 4.54
C LYS A 45 30.19 2.57 5.79
N GLY A 46 30.85 1.41 5.77
CA GLY A 46 31.68 0.92 6.87
C GLY A 46 30.94 0.36 8.09
N LYS A 47 29.62 0.43 8.14
CA LYS A 47 28.82 -0.17 9.22
C LYS A 47 28.42 -1.59 8.88
N VAL A 48 28.84 -2.54 9.70
CA VAL A 48 28.49 -3.97 9.55
C VAL A 48 26.99 -4.15 9.71
N ARG A 49 26.37 -4.90 8.78
CA ARG A 49 24.95 -5.27 8.85
C ARG A 49 24.78 -6.56 9.65
N PRO A 50 23.69 -6.70 10.41
CA PRO A 50 23.41 -7.94 11.12
C PRO A 50 23.12 -9.08 10.13
N GLY A 51 23.52 -10.30 10.49
CA GLY A 51 23.38 -11.50 9.66
C GLY A 51 24.59 -11.73 8.76
N GLN A 52 24.75 -12.99 8.40
CA GLN A 52 25.81 -13.48 7.53
C GLN A 52 25.21 -14.32 6.40
N MET A 53 25.98 -14.54 5.35
CA MET A 53 25.64 -15.49 4.30
C MET A 53 26.64 -16.63 4.32
N LEU A 54 26.16 -17.85 4.28
CA LEU A 54 26.98 -19.04 4.11
C LEU A 54 26.90 -19.50 2.65
N MET A 55 28.04 -19.64 2.01
CA MET A 55 28.18 -20.28 0.72
C MET A 55 28.87 -21.62 0.90
N LYS A 56 28.24 -22.69 0.45
CA LYS A 56 28.82 -24.05 0.36
C LYS A 56 29.17 -24.34 -1.08
N VAL A 57 30.32 -24.90 -1.31
CA VAL A 57 30.80 -25.32 -2.65
C VAL A 57 31.23 -26.76 -2.59
N ASN A 58 30.74 -27.58 -3.50
CA ASN A 58 31.17 -28.98 -3.68
C ASN A 58 31.18 -29.31 -5.18
N GLY A 59 32.38 -29.52 -5.75
CA GLY A 59 32.52 -29.66 -7.20
C GLY A 59 31.93 -28.44 -7.93
N ASP A 60 31.04 -28.72 -8.87
CA ASP A 60 30.35 -27.71 -9.66
C ASP A 60 29.05 -27.15 -9.00
N GLN A 61 28.73 -27.64 -7.81
CA GLN A 61 27.52 -27.23 -7.10
C GLN A 61 27.83 -26.18 -6.02
N VAL A 62 26.98 -25.16 -5.94
CA VAL A 62 27.04 -24.12 -4.93
C VAL A 62 25.65 -23.92 -4.31
N ALA A 63 25.62 -23.81 -2.99
CA ALA A 63 24.45 -23.43 -2.23
C ALA A 63 24.71 -22.17 -1.40
N LEU A 64 23.77 -21.23 -1.42
CA LEU A 64 23.81 -19.97 -0.69
C LEU A 64 22.63 -19.91 0.27
N GLU A 65 22.92 -19.66 1.54
CA GLU A 65 21.88 -19.51 2.58
C GLU A 65 22.20 -18.38 3.54
N ALA A 66 21.18 -17.63 3.96
CA ALA A 66 21.33 -16.62 4.99
C ALA A 66 21.49 -17.27 6.37
N VAL A 67 22.56 -16.93 7.07
CA VAL A 67 22.76 -17.34 8.47
C VAL A 67 22.13 -16.27 9.36
N ARG A 68 21.02 -16.63 10.01
CA ARG A 68 20.40 -15.74 10.99
C ARG A 68 21.28 -15.63 12.22
N PRO A 69 21.47 -14.42 12.78
CA PRO A 69 22.13 -14.28 14.07
C PRO A 69 21.41 -15.19 15.08
N LYS A 70 22.15 -15.96 15.87
CA LYS A 70 21.57 -16.60 17.03
C LYS A 70 20.96 -15.50 17.89
N MET A 71 19.66 -15.50 18.07
CA MET A 71 19.03 -14.59 19.01
C MET A 71 19.66 -14.85 20.39
N ASP A 72 20.11 -13.79 21.05
CA ASP A 72 20.57 -13.85 22.42
C ASP A 72 19.47 -14.56 23.24
N PRO A 73 19.78 -15.68 23.94
CA PRO A 73 18.80 -16.37 24.75
C PRO A 73 18.09 -15.44 25.76
N GLN A 74 18.77 -14.39 26.23
CA GLN A 74 18.19 -13.38 27.11
C GLN A 74 17.17 -12.47 26.38
N MET A 75 17.33 -12.24 25.06
CA MET A 75 16.32 -11.54 24.25
C MET A 75 15.20 -12.46 23.78
N ALA A 76 15.47 -13.75 23.59
CA ALA A 76 14.44 -14.74 23.25
C ALA A 76 13.45 -14.98 24.40
N ASN A 77 13.90 -14.82 25.65
CA ASN A 77 13.13 -15.03 26.87
C ASN A 77 12.61 -13.73 27.53
N LYS A 78 12.84 -12.54 26.94
CA LYS A 78 12.14 -11.35 27.42
C LYS A 78 10.64 -11.59 27.24
N PRO A 79 9.85 -11.62 28.35
CA PRO A 79 8.41 -11.68 28.22
C PRO A 79 7.99 -10.47 27.37
N ARG A 80 7.27 -10.75 26.29
CA ARG A 80 6.62 -9.70 25.54
C ARG A 80 5.65 -8.99 26.49
N PRO A 81 5.45 -7.67 26.34
CA PRO A 81 4.33 -7.02 26.99
C PRO A 81 3.06 -7.86 26.70
N GLU A 82 2.25 -8.12 27.70
CA GLU A 82 1.04 -8.97 27.61
C GLU A 82 0.10 -8.57 26.44
N ASN A 83 0.27 -7.38 25.89
CA ASN A 83 -0.48 -6.85 24.76
C ASN A 83 0.25 -6.93 23.40
N ASP A 84 1.40 -7.62 23.29
CA ASP A 84 2.09 -7.78 22.00
C ASP A 84 1.56 -9.00 21.24
N ALA A 85 0.35 -8.87 20.70
CA ALA A 85 -0.32 -9.86 19.86
C ALA A 85 0.23 -9.95 18.42
N ARG A 86 1.45 -9.45 18.15
CA ARG A 86 2.02 -9.47 16.79
C ARG A 86 2.26 -10.92 16.36
N PRO A 87 1.62 -11.40 15.28
CA PRO A 87 1.99 -12.68 14.71
C PRO A 87 3.46 -12.61 14.27
N ARG A 88 4.25 -13.62 14.58
CA ARG A 88 5.62 -13.70 14.08
C ARG A 88 5.54 -13.72 12.56
N ARG A 89 6.12 -12.72 11.88
CA ARG A 89 6.36 -12.80 10.46
C ARG A 89 7.16 -14.07 10.19
N GLN A 90 6.55 -15.04 9.57
CA GLN A 90 7.27 -16.17 9.02
C GLN A 90 7.87 -15.70 7.69
N MET A 91 9.06 -15.08 7.79
CA MET A 91 9.82 -14.78 6.56
C MET A 91 10.08 -16.09 5.84
N PRO A 92 9.78 -16.17 4.54
CA PRO A 92 10.10 -17.32 3.73
C PRO A 92 11.56 -17.74 3.94
N ILE A 93 11.82 -19.02 4.04
CA ILE A 93 13.19 -19.54 3.99
C ILE A 93 13.59 -19.50 2.52
N THR A 94 14.59 -18.69 2.19
CA THR A 94 15.10 -18.57 0.82
C THR A 94 16.52 -19.09 0.74
N LYS A 95 16.82 -19.80 -0.34
CA LYS A 95 18.16 -20.28 -0.70
C LYS A 95 18.39 -20.02 -2.18
N SER A 96 19.65 -19.90 -2.56
CA SER A 96 20.03 -19.85 -3.97
C SER A 96 21.04 -20.96 -4.25
N TYR A 97 21.00 -21.50 -5.44
CA TYR A 97 21.89 -22.57 -5.87
C TYR A 97 22.47 -22.24 -7.23
N MET A 98 23.67 -22.73 -7.50
CA MET A 98 24.28 -22.70 -8.81
C MET A 98 24.74 -24.11 -9.17
N ASP A 99 24.49 -24.50 -10.41
CA ASP A 99 25.07 -25.69 -11.03
C ASP A 99 25.89 -25.25 -12.23
N TYR A 100 27.19 -25.25 -12.05
CA TYR A 100 28.13 -24.86 -13.12
C TYR A 100 28.17 -25.88 -14.26
N SER A 101 27.86 -27.15 -14.01
CA SER A 101 27.82 -28.19 -15.05
C SER A 101 26.60 -28.01 -15.96
N ALA A 102 25.45 -27.61 -15.41
CA ALA A 102 24.25 -27.31 -16.17
C ALA A 102 24.20 -25.85 -16.67
N ASN A 103 25.12 -25.00 -16.23
CA ASN A 103 25.11 -23.55 -16.43
C ASN A 103 23.78 -22.92 -16.00
N GLU A 104 23.27 -23.33 -14.84
CA GLU A 104 22.02 -22.84 -14.30
C GLU A 104 22.18 -22.30 -12.87
N TYR A 105 21.36 -21.29 -12.57
CA TYR A 105 21.23 -20.67 -11.28
C TYR A 105 19.77 -20.73 -10.83
N TYR A 106 19.54 -21.06 -9.57
CA TYR A 106 18.21 -21.29 -9.02
C TYR A 106 17.98 -20.43 -7.78
N ASN A 107 16.79 -19.84 -7.68
CA ASN A 107 16.25 -19.29 -6.46
C ASN A 107 15.15 -20.21 -5.94
N TRP A 108 15.26 -20.63 -4.69
CA TRP A 108 14.33 -21.52 -4.02
C TRP A 108 13.75 -20.83 -2.78
N ALA A 109 12.47 -21.04 -2.52
CA ALA A 109 11.83 -20.59 -1.29
C ALA A 109 10.84 -21.62 -0.76
N SER A 110 10.81 -21.77 0.56
CA SER A 110 9.79 -22.56 1.25
C SER A 110 8.72 -21.62 1.80
N LEU A 111 7.49 -21.84 1.35
CA LEU A 111 6.29 -21.09 1.76
C LEU A 111 5.30 -22.03 2.46
N PRO A 112 4.34 -21.49 3.24
CA PRO A 112 3.25 -22.30 3.79
C PRO A 112 2.43 -23.05 2.72
N SER A 113 2.38 -22.50 1.50
CA SER A 113 1.68 -23.09 0.34
C SER A 113 2.51 -24.16 -0.40
N GLY A 114 3.74 -24.45 0.04
CA GLY A 114 4.70 -25.36 -0.59
C GLY A 114 5.91 -24.64 -1.18
N ASP A 115 6.90 -25.44 -1.55
CA ASP A 115 8.15 -24.94 -2.10
C ASP A 115 7.98 -24.42 -3.53
N ILE A 116 8.67 -23.32 -3.83
CA ILE A 116 8.69 -22.70 -5.15
C ILE A 116 10.11 -22.46 -5.62
N ILE A 117 10.31 -22.44 -6.93
CA ILE A 117 11.61 -22.22 -7.56
C ILE A 117 11.49 -21.34 -8.80
N SER A 118 12.50 -20.51 -9.03
CA SER A 118 12.79 -19.94 -10.34
C SER A 118 14.19 -20.34 -10.79
N SER A 119 14.40 -20.52 -12.10
CA SER A 119 15.72 -20.78 -12.67
C SER A 119 16.03 -19.80 -13.79
N ALA A 120 17.32 -19.47 -13.92
CA ALA A 120 17.86 -18.74 -15.05
C ALA A 120 19.13 -19.43 -15.52
N LYS A 121 19.47 -19.31 -16.80
CA LYS A 121 20.75 -19.76 -17.31
C LYS A 121 21.88 -18.93 -16.69
N GLY A 122 23.02 -19.56 -16.50
CA GLY A 122 24.16 -19.01 -15.84
C GLY A 122 24.54 -17.65 -16.41
N TYR A 123 25.02 -16.82 -15.55
CA TYR A 123 25.41 -15.47 -15.88
C TYR A 123 26.68 -15.52 -16.73
N GLU A 124 26.58 -15.19 -18.02
CA GLU A 124 27.79 -14.82 -18.76
C GLU A 124 28.39 -13.57 -18.08
N MET A 125 29.69 -13.61 -17.81
CA MET A 125 30.42 -12.44 -17.36
C MET A 125 30.09 -11.29 -18.32
N GLY A 126 29.63 -10.16 -17.78
CA GLY A 126 29.24 -9.02 -18.61
C GLY A 126 30.35 -8.69 -19.60
N LYS A 127 30.00 -8.44 -20.87
CA LYS A 127 30.94 -8.08 -21.94
C LYS A 127 31.83 -6.89 -21.61
N ASP A 128 31.47 -6.13 -20.57
CA ASP A 128 32.14 -4.91 -20.09
C ASP A 128 32.98 -5.11 -18.84
N MET A 129 33.26 -6.35 -18.42
CA MET A 129 34.05 -6.61 -17.24
C MET A 129 35.53 -6.33 -17.50
N LYS A 130 36.11 -5.36 -16.79
CA LYS A 130 37.52 -4.93 -16.94
C LYS A 130 38.31 -5.32 -15.70
N VAL A 131 39.47 -5.94 -15.91
CA VAL A 131 40.45 -6.12 -14.84
C VAL A 131 41.01 -4.73 -14.45
N ILE A 132 40.93 -4.37 -13.17
CA ILE A 132 41.39 -3.07 -12.67
C ILE A 132 42.56 -3.19 -11.68
N GLY A 133 42.88 -4.40 -11.22
CA GLY A 133 44.02 -4.60 -10.32
C GLY A 133 44.12 -6.04 -9.80
N GLN A 134 45.13 -6.22 -8.95
CA GLN A 134 45.38 -7.43 -8.18
C GLN A 134 45.80 -7.04 -6.77
N GLU A 135 45.17 -7.66 -5.76
CA GLU A 135 45.48 -7.42 -4.36
C GLU A 135 45.35 -8.72 -3.55
N LYS A 136 45.96 -8.75 -2.38
CA LYS A 136 45.79 -9.87 -1.44
C LYS A 136 44.60 -9.61 -0.51
N TYR A 137 43.74 -10.61 -0.40
CA TYR A 137 42.66 -10.62 0.56
C TYR A 137 42.58 -11.98 1.28
N LEU A 138 42.47 -12.00 2.62
CA LEU A 138 42.58 -13.20 3.45
C LEU A 138 43.87 -14.03 3.20
N GLY A 139 44.95 -13.43 2.71
CA GLY A 139 46.20 -14.12 2.37
C GLY A 139 46.23 -14.75 0.96
N LEU A 140 45.12 -14.68 0.21
CA LEU A 140 44.99 -15.18 -1.16
C LEU A 140 45.19 -14.06 -2.17
N ASN A 141 45.78 -14.37 -3.35
CA ASN A 141 45.92 -13.41 -4.43
C ASN A 141 44.58 -13.27 -5.16
N CYS A 142 44.03 -12.08 -5.23
CA CYS A 142 42.78 -11.78 -5.87
C CYS A 142 42.99 -10.95 -7.13
N THR A 143 42.29 -11.31 -8.19
CA THR A 143 42.08 -10.44 -9.34
C THR A 143 40.82 -9.60 -9.09
N ILE A 144 40.93 -8.28 -9.35
CA ILE A 144 39.87 -7.32 -9.17
C ILE A 144 39.31 -6.96 -10.55
N VAL A 145 38.05 -7.18 -10.75
CA VAL A 145 37.31 -6.79 -11.96
C VAL A 145 36.23 -5.78 -11.64
N ARG A 146 35.97 -4.86 -12.59
CA ARG A 146 34.91 -3.88 -12.49
C ARG A 146 33.92 -4.06 -13.64
N THR A 147 32.64 -4.01 -13.33
CA THR A 147 31.53 -4.04 -14.30
C THR A 147 30.44 -3.09 -13.88
N SER A 148 29.47 -2.88 -14.77
CA SER A 148 28.24 -2.15 -14.47
C SER A 148 27.03 -3.07 -14.60
N VAL A 149 26.19 -3.09 -13.57
CA VAL A 149 24.92 -3.83 -13.58
C VAL A 149 23.80 -2.85 -13.36
N ARG A 150 22.98 -2.63 -14.39
CA ARG A 150 22.01 -1.52 -14.44
C ARG A 150 22.76 -0.20 -14.24
N SER A 151 22.41 0.60 -13.23
CA SER A 151 23.08 1.87 -12.89
C SER A 151 24.15 1.74 -11.79
N ASN A 152 24.50 0.52 -11.38
CA ASN A 152 25.44 0.30 -10.30
C ASN A 152 26.83 -0.09 -10.82
N THR A 153 27.87 0.53 -10.27
CA THR A 153 29.26 0.07 -10.44
C THR A 153 29.52 -1.07 -9.47
N ILE A 154 30.01 -2.20 -9.97
CA ILE A 154 30.31 -3.41 -9.21
C ILE A 154 31.80 -3.73 -9.35
N GLU A 155 32.47 -3.93 -8.22
CA GLU A 155 33.82 -4.50 -8.17
C GLU A 155 33.75 -5.90 -7.56
N ILE A 156 34.39 -6.87 -8.23
CA ILE A 156 34.41 -8.27 -7.81
C ILE A 156 35.87 -8.67 -7.61
N TRP A 157 36.17 -9.16 -6.42
CA TRP A 157 37.47 -9.68 -6.05
C TRP A 157 37.38 -11.20 -6.01
N TYR A 158 38.09 -11.89 -6.89
CA TYR A 158 38.07 -13.35 -6.94
C TYR A 158 39.48 -13.93 -6.96
N THR A 159 39.63 -15.16 -6.47
CA THR A 159 40.88 -15.87 -6.39
C THR A 159 40.87 -17.21 -7.12
N ASN A 160 42.01 -17.58 -7.72
CA ASN A 160 42.27 -18.91 -8.26
C ASN A 160 43.33 -19.66 -7.41
N ASP A 161 43.75 -19.13 -6.27
CA ASP A 161 44.66 -19.81 -5.34
C ASP A 161 44.05 -21.08 -4.70
N LEU A 162 42.72 -21.18 -4.75
CA LEU A 162 41.95 -22.34 -4.34
C LEU A 162 41.23 -22.97 -5.55
N ALA A 163 41.23 -24.31 -5.63
CA ALA A 163 40.60 -25.04 -6.75
C ALA A 163 39.07 -25.11 -6.59
N PHE A 164 38.43 -24.02 -6.22
CA PHE A 164 36.99 -23.88 -6.06
C PHE A 164 36.49 -22.63 -6.75
N ARG A 165 35.26 -22.67 -7.27
CA ARG A 165 34.59 -21.53 -7.85
C ARG A 165 33.24 -21.28 -7.19
N GLY A 166 32.85 -20.02 -7.13
CA GLY A 166 31.57 -19.63 -6.53
C GLY A 166 31.50 -18.13 -6.27
N THR A 167 30.28 -17.61 -6.21
CA THR A 167 30.02 -16.20 -5.92
C THR A 167 28.86 -16.05 -4.93
N PRO A 168 28.92 -15.09 -3.98
CA PRO A 168 27.81 -14.79 -3.09
C PRO A 168 26.71 -14.00 -3.80
N GLN A 169 26.95 -13.46 -4.99
CA GLN A 169 26.01 -12.65 -5.77
C GLN A 169 25.97 -13.10 -7.23
N PRO A 170 25.29 -14.22 -7.54
CA PRO A 170 25.22 -14.74 -8.92
C PRO A 170 24.66 -13.72 -9.93
N GLY A 171 23.80 -12.81 -9.47
CA GLY A 171 23.17 -11.78 -10.29
C GLY A 171 24.08 -10.62 -10.75
N VAL A 172 25.37 -10.56 -10.34
CA VAL A 172 26.27 -9.49 -10.76
C VAL A 172 27.48 -9.95 -11.58
N GLY A 173 27.62 -11.25 -11.78
CA GLY A 173 28.66 -11.88 -12.57
C GLY A 173 29.31 -13.05 -11.83
N VAL A 174 29.75 -14.04 -12.60
CA VAL A 174 30.35 -15.26 -12.08
C VAL A 174 31.73 -15.43 -12.73
N PRO A 175 32.81 -14.89 -12.10
CA PRO A 175 34.15 -15.13 -12.59
C PRO A 175 34.53 -16.61 -12.44
N ASP A 176 35.46 -17.06 -13.27
CA ASP A 176 36.01 -18.43 -13.17
C ASP A 176 37.01 -18.49 -12.00
N GLY A 177 36.49 -18.49 -10.80
CA GLY A 177 37.23 -18.50 -9.53
C GLY A 177 36.32 -18.31 -8.32
N LEU A 178 36.93 -18.26 -7.14
CA LEU A 178 36.20 -18.07 -5.88
C LEU A 178 36.11 -16.58 -5.57
N VAL A 179 34.90 -16.03 -5.57
CA VAL A 179 34.65 -14.62 -5.22
C VAL A 179 34.77 -14.43 -3.71
N LEU A 180 35.66 -13.55 -3.28
CA LEU A 180 35.89 -13.23 -1.87
C LEU A 180 35.27 -11.90 -1.46
N ARG A 181 35.05 -10.98 -2.40
CA ARG A 181 34.52 -9.66 -2.08
C ARG A 181 33.76 -9.07 -3.27
N VAL A 182 32.62 -8.47 -2.97
CA VAL A 182 31.82 -7.70 -3.94
C VAL A 182 31.54 -6.33 -3.35
N ILE A 183 31.88 -5.28 -4.10
CA ILE A 183 31.67 -3.88 -3.71
C ILE A 183 30.69 -3.25 -4.71
N ARG A 184 29.63 -2.67 -4.23
CA ARG A 184 28.64 -1.94 -5.04
C ARG A 184 28.72 -0.46 -4.72
N ASN A 185 28.91 0.38 -5.76
CA ASN A 185 28.98 1.84 -5.69
C ASN A 185 30.01 2.37 -4.68
N GLY A 186 31.01 1.57 -4.31
CA GLY A 186 32.06 1.93 -3.36
C GLY A 186 31.65 1.94 -1.88
N ASP A 187 30.38 1.74 -1.56
CA ASP A 187 29.86 1.90 -0.19
C ASP A 187 29.17 0.66 0.40
N THR A 188 28.68 -0.23 -0.44
CA THR A 188 28.07 -1.49 -0.02
C THR A 188 29.02 -2.64 -0.30
N VAL A 189 29.49 -3.28 0.74
CA VAL A 189 30.51 -4.34 0.66
C VAL A 189 29.93 -5.65 1.18
N GLN A 190 30.12 -6.74 0.44
CA GLN A 190 29.95 -8.11 0.90
C GLN A 190 31.27 -8.84 0.76
N GLU A 191 31.81 -9.33 1.86
CA GLU A 191 33.15 -9.90 1.88
C GLU A 191 33.24 -11.18 2.71
N ALA A 192 34.07 -12.11 2.27
CA ALA A 192 34.37 -13.34 2.99
C ALA A 192 35.11 -13.00 4.29
N VAL A 193 34.62 -13.52 5.41
CA VAL A 193 35.26 -13.39 6.74
C VAL A 193 35.86 -14.71 7.23
N ALA A 194 35.44 -15.83 6.66
CA ALA A 194 36.01 -17.14 6.94
C ALA A 194 35.87 -18.07 5.73
N ILE A 195 36.86 -18.97 5.54
CA ILE A 195 36.84 -20.05 4.55
C ILE A 195 37.28 -21.32 5.26
N ASN A 196 36.44 -22.35 5.24
CA ASN A 196 36.67 -23.63 5.89
C ASN A 196 36.66 -24.78 4.87
N PRO A 197 37.62 -25.72 4.94
CA PRO A 197 37.60 -26.90 4.08
C PRO A 197 36.56 -27.92 4.56
N VAL A 198 35.86 -28.54 3.62
CA VAL A 198 34.95 -29.68 3.85
C VAL A 198 35.61 -30.94 3.34
N LYS A 199 35.66 -31.98 4.15
CA LYS A 199 36.35 -33.24 3.84
C LYS A 199 35.47 -34.24 3.12
N GLU A 200 34.16 -34.19 3.35
CA GLU A 200 33.19 -35.11 2.81
C GLU A 200 32.50 -34.52 1.57
N GLU A 201 32.22 -35.39 0.61
CA GLU A 201 31.43 -35.00 -0.55
C GLU A 201 29.96 -34.89 -0.18
N GLN A 202 29.32 -33.79 -0.56
CA GLN A 202 27.91 -33.51 -0.25
C GLN A 202 27.19 -33.06 -1.49
N ALA A 203 26.03 -33.68 -1.79
CA ALA A 203 25.10 -33.09 -2.76
C ALA A 203 24.51 -31.81 -2.17
N LEU A 204 24.64 -30.71 -2.88
CA LEU A 204 24.16 -29.40 -2.42
C LEU A 204 22.80 -29.02 -3.02
N LEU A 205 22.47 -29.57 -4.20
CA LEU A 205 21.18 -29.31 -4.83
C LEU A 205 20.07 -30.13 -4.17
N PRO A 206 18.86 -29.58 -3.98
CA PRO A 206 17.72 -30.31 -3.47
C PRO A 206 17.33 -31.49 -4.35
N GLU A 207 16.88 -32.59 -3.79
CA GLU A 207 16.33 -33.72 -4.54
C GLU A 207 15.02 -33.37 -5.24
N THR A 208 14.22 -32.48 -4.62
CA THR A 208 12.96 -31.96 -5.17
C THR A 208 12.95 -30.44 -5.14
N TRP A 209 12.48 -29.84 -6.22
CA TRP A 209 12.57 -28.40 -6.41
C TRP A 209 11.28 -27.62 -6.12
N GLY A 210 10.16 -28.31 -5.92
CA GLY A 210 8.86 -27.66 -5.77
C GLY A 210 8.31 -27.07 -7.11
N LYS A 211 7.38 -26.12 -7.02
CA LYS A 211 6.72 -25.55 -8.20
C LYS A 211 7.62 -24.55 -8.92
N LYS A 212 7.94 -24.85 -10.19
CA LYS A 212 8.73 -23.94 -11.05
C LYS A 212 7.90 -22.74 -11.50
N MET A 213 8.49 -21.54 -11.41
CA MET A 213 7.91 -20.25 -11.81
C MET A 213 8.93 -19.44 -12.63
N ILE A 214 8.45 -18.49 -13.42
CA ILE A 214 9.32 -17.45 -13.99
C ILE A 214 9.78 -16.49 -12.86
N ALA A 215 10.91 -15.82 -13.07
CA ALA A 215 11.55 -15.02 -12.02
C ALA A 215 10.64 -13.93 -11.43
N GLU A 216 9.86 -13.27 -12.28
CA GLU A 216 8.92 -12.21 -11.89
C GLU A 216 7.80 -12.76 -10.99
N VAL A 217 7.20 -13.88 -11.35
CA VAL A 217 6.14 -14.54 -10.57
C VAL A 217 6.70 -15.08 -9.26
N TYR A 218 7.90 -15.65 -9.26
CA TYR A 218 8.60 -16.10 -8.05
C TYR A 218 8.79 -14.96 -7.07
N GLN A 219 9.35 -13.84 -7.53
CA GLN A 219 9.59 -12.67 -6.67
C GLN A 219 8.28 -12.07 -6.15
N TYR A 220 7.27 -11.97 -7.02
CA TYR A 220 5.93 -11.53 -6.62
C TYR A 220 5.35 -12.45 -5.53
N THR A 221 5.43 -13.77 -5.71
CA THR A 221 4.89 -14.75 -4.76
C THR A 221 5.55 -14.63 -3.39
N ILE A 222 6.88 -14.48 -3.34
CA ILE A 222 7.61 -14.25 -2.08
C ILE A 222 7.17 -12.95 -1.42
N ASN A 223 7.16 -11.84 -2.17
CA ASN A 223 6.83 -10.53 -1.63
C ASN A 223 5.39 -10.47 -1.07
N HIS A 224 4.48 -11.28 -1.64
CA HIS A 224 3.07 -11.32 -1.24
C HIS A 224 2.72 -12.49 -0.31
N SER A 225 3.68 -13.32 0.07
CA SER A 225 3.44 -14.50 0.92
C SER A 225 2.85 -14.18 2.31
N ASN A 226 3.05 -12.95 2.78
CA ASN A 226 2.53 -12.45 4.05
C ASN A 226 1.38 -11.44 3.89
N VAL A 227 0.89 -11.22 2.67
CA VAL A 227 -0.26 -10.34 2.42
C VAL A 227 -1.55 -11.12 2.66
N ILE A 228 -2.39 -10.62 3.58
CA ILE A 228 -3.72 -11.17 3.77
C ILE A 228 -4.67 -10.47 2.81
N THR A 229 -5.44 -11.24 2.05
CA THR A 229 -6.49 -10.74 1.16
C THR A 229 -7.84 -11.23 1.63
N VAL A 230 -8.76 -10.30 1.87
CA VAL A 230 -10.16 -10.59 2.22
C VAL A 230 -11.05 -10.15 1.06
N PRO A 231 -11.59 -11.09 0.26
CA PRO A 231 -12.54 -10.75 -0.80
C PRO A 231 -13.88 -10.34 -0.18
N VAL A 232 -14.52 -9.31 -0.76
CA VAL A 232 -15.86 -8.84 -0.36
C VAL A 232 -16.85 -9.10 -1.47
N PHE A 233 -16.67 -8.46 -2.63
CA PHE A 233 -17.49 -8.65 -3.82
C PHE A 233 -16.64 -9.20 -4.96
N ASN A 234 -17.26 -10.00 -5.85
CA ASN A 234 -16.59 -10.58 -7.00
C ASN A 234 -17.47 -10.47 -8.24
N GLU A 235 -17.19 -9.49 -9.10
CA GLU A 235 -17.94 -9.17 -10.33
C GLU A 235 -19.44 -8.99 -10.08
N GLU A 236 -19.80 -8.44 -8.93
CA GLU A 236 -21.19 -8.23 -8.55
C GLU A 236 -21.77 -6.94 -9.15
N ASN A 237 -23.05 -6.96 -9.48
CA ASN A 237 -23.72 -5.85 -10.15
C ASN A 237 -24.21 -4.80 -9.15
N VAL A 238 -23.99 -3.52 -9.48
CA VAL A 238 -24.54 -2.34 -8.81
C VAL A 238 -25.41 -1.61 -9.82
N GLY A 239 -26.72 -1.87 -9.82
CA GLY A 239 -27.63 -1.33 -10.81
C GLY A 239 -28.97 -0.94 -10.20
N PHE A 240 -29.62 0.08 -10.78
CA PHE A 240 -30.91 0.59 -10.33
C PHE A 240 -32.04 -0.38 -10.69
N THR A 241 -32.40 -1.26 -9.74
CA THR A 241 -33.40 -2.32 -9.90
C THR A 241 -34.66 -2.13 -9.05
N GLY A 242 -34.68 -1.10 -8.20
CA GLY A 242 -35.72 -0.91 -7.18
C GLY A 242 -35.59 -1.85 -5.97
N ALA A 243 -34.41 -2.50 -5.81
CA ALA A 243 -34.15 -3.45 -4.73
C ALA A 243 -34.25 -2.80 -3.34
N LYS A 244 -34.91 -3.51 -2.41
CA LYS A 244 -35.04 -3.11 -1.01
C LYS A 244 -34.26 -4.05 -0.11
N ILE A 245 -33.89 -3.56 1.07
CA ILE A 245 -33.21 -4.37 2.09
C ILE A 245 -34.19 -5.46 2.60
N PRO A 246 -33.76 -6.74 2.68
CA PRO A 246 -34.55 -7.80 3.28
C PRO A 246 -34.75 -7.59 4.79
N GLU A 247 -35.80 -8.20 5.35
CA GLU A 247 -36.05 -8.19 6.80
C GLU A 247 -34.92 -8.87 7.57
N THR A 248 -34.47 -10.02 7.08
CA THR A 248 -33.37 -10.79 7.67
C THR A 248 -32.15 -10.72 6.76
N LEU A 249 -31.00 -10.49 7.37
CA LEU A 249 -29.69 -10.43 6.70
C LEU A 249 -28.79 -11.55 7.25
N GLU A 250 -28.19 -12.30 6.34
CA GLU A 250 -27.29 -13.41 6.65
C GLU A 250 -25.83 -12.98 6.47
N ASP A 251 -24.92 -13.62 7.18
CA ASP A 251 -23.49 -13.38 7.07
C ASP A 251 -22.96 -13.88 5.72
N ASN A 252 -22.01 -13.16 5.13
CA ASN A 252 -21.39 -13.48 3.84
C ASN A 252 -22.32 -13.54 2.62
N VAL A 253 -23.56 -13.08 2.75
CA VAL A 253 -24.51 -12.92 1.63
C VAL A 253 -24.44 -11.48 1.13
N SER A 254 -24.41 -11.31 -0.20
CA SER A 254 -24.45 -10.00 -0.84
C SER A 254 -25.88 -9.57 -1.11
N TYR A 255 -26.20 -8.32 -0.80
CA TYR A 255 -27.52 -7.74 -0.98
C TYR A 255 -27.42 -6.46 -1.80
N ASN A 256 -28.28 -6.32 -2.81
CA ASN A 256 -28.54 -5.02 -3.44
C ASN A 256 -29.61 -4.30 -2.63
N VAL A 257 -29.33 -3.07 -2.22
CA VAL A 257 -30.23 -2.24 -1.39
C VAL A 257 -30.26 -0.80 -1.91
N ALA A 258 -31.08 0.07 -1.29
CA ALA A 258 -31.23 1.47 -1.70
C ALA A 258 -31.55 1.63 -3.20
N GLY A 259 -32.59 0.93 -3.66
CA GLY A 259 -32.94 0.91 -5.08
C GLY A 259 -32.02 0.05 -5.94
N GLY A 260 -31.03 -0.64 -5.37
CA GLY A 260 -30.02 -1.45 -6.05
C GLY A 260 -28.69 -0.73 -6.27
N THR A 261 -28.57 0.53 -5.86
CA THR A 261 -27.37 1.35 -6.04
C THR A 261 -26.28 1.09 -4.99
N ILE A 262 -26.59 0.30 -3.97
CA ILE A 262 -25.65 -0.15 -2.94
C ILE A 262 -25.59 -1.68 -2.93
N LEU A 263 -24.38 -2.24 -3.03
CA LEU A 263 -24.08 -3.59 -2.60
C LEU A 263 -23.71 -3.58 -1.12
N LEU A 264 -24.24 -4.52 -0.36
CA LEU A 264 -24.01 -4.65 1.07
C LEU A 264 -23.68 -6.09 1.42
N LYS A 265 -22.64 -6.30 2.26
CA LYS A 265 -22.24 -7.62 2.73
C LYS A 265 -21.62 -7.54 4.11
N LYS A 266 -22.00 -8.45 5.01
CA LYS A 266 -21.33 -8.63 6.28
C LYS A 266 -20.14 -9.57 6.11
N VAL A 267 -18.95 -9.11 6.48
CA VAL A 267 -17.70 -9.87 6.34
C VAL A 267 -16.92 -9.87 7.65
N LYS A 268 -16.10 -10.90 7.84
CA LYS A 268 -15.17 -10.96 8.96
C LYS A 268 -13.79 -10.49 8.49
N LEU A 269 -13.37 -9.32 8.96
CA LEU A 269 -12.03 -8.78 8.77
C LEU A 269 -11.06 -9.34 9.82
N PRO A 270 -9.76 -9.44 9.54
CA PRO A 270 -8.75 -9.84 10.53
C PRO A 270 -8.82 -8.95 11.76
N GLU A 271 -8.61 -9.54 12.93
CA GLU A 271 -8.33 -8.77 14.14
C GLU A 271 -7.17 -7.83 13.85
N TYR A 272 -7.30 -6.57 14.27
CA TYR A 272 -6.34 -5.56 13.92
C TYR A 272 -4.94 -5.88 14.47
N VAL A 273 -4.00 -6.00 13.58
CA VAL A 273 -2.59 -6.23 13.89
C VAL A 273 -1.83 -4.93 13.62
N LYS A 274 -1.22 -4.35 14.66
CA LYS A 274 -0.48 -3.07 14.63
C LYS A 274 0.68 -3.02 13.62
N ASP A 275 0.98 -4.14 12.97
CA ASP A 275 2.08 -4.31 12.02
C ASP A 275 1.61 -4.43 10.56
N ARG A 276 0.44 -3.88 10.21
CA ARG A 276 -0.10 -3.96 8.86
C ARG A 276 -0.62 -2.65 8.32
N SER A 277 -0.36 -2.41 7.02
CA SER A 277 -1.08 -1.43 6.21
C SER A 277 -2.33 -2.05 5.64
N ILE A 278 -3.45 -1.35 5.67
CA ILE A 278 -4.72 -1.79 5.12
C ILE A 278 -5.03 -1.01 3.86
N PHE A 279 -5.29 -1.73 2.76
CA PHE A 279 -5.73 -1.15 1.51
C PHE A 279 -7.09 -1.71 1.10
N VAL A 280 -7.94 -0.85 0.59
CA VAL A 280 -9.14 -1.20 -0.15
C VAL A 280 -8.81 -1.15 -1.63
N GLU A 281 -9.08 -2.23 -2.36
CA GLU A 281 -8.94 -2.31 -3.81
C GLU A 281 -10.30 -2.66 -4.43
N LEU A 282 -10.77 -1.81 -5.35
CA LEU A 282 -11.99 -2.01 -6.11
C LEU A 282 -11.68 -1.97 -7.60
N ILE A 283 -12.12 -2.99 -8.33
CA ILE A 283 -12.11 -3.02 -9.79
C ILE A 283 -13.53 -2.76 -10.26
N GLN A 284 -13.72 -1.83 -11.19
CA GLN A 284 -15.03 -1.44 -11.71
C GLN A 284 -15.01 -1.41 -13.23
N TRP A 285 -16.14 -1.78 -13.82
CA TRP A 285 -16.46 -1.54 -15.23
C TRP A 285 -17.95 -1.32 -15.42
N SER A 286 -18.30 -0.65 -16.53
CA SER A 286 -19.69 -0.44 -16.94
C SER A 286 -20.31 -1.74 -17.45
N ASP A 287 -21.60 -1.94 -17.15
CA ASP A 287 -22.40 -3.06 -17.68
C ASP A 287 -23.71 -2.59 -18.34
N GLY A 288 -24.05 -1.31 -18.18
CA GLY A 288 -25.22 -0.63 -18.75
C GLY A 288 -25.09 0.87 -18.71
N ASP A 289 -24.71 1.41 -17.56
CA ASP A 289 -24.52 2.86 -17.38
C ASP A 289 -23.20 3.34 -18.00
N ALA A 290 -23.29 4.35 -18.85
CA ALA A 290 -22.16 4.93 -19.54
C ALA A 290 -21.49 6.12 -18.80
N TYR A 291 -22.09 6.61 -17.72
CA TYR A 291 -21.69 7.90 -17.12
C TYR A 291 -20.64 7.76 -16.00
N ASP A 292 -20.01 8.89 -15.70
CA ASP A 292 -19.03 9.09 -14.62
C ASP A 292 -19.73 9.28 -13.26
N ARG A 293 -20.15 8.21 -12.65
CA ARG A 293 -20.95 8.21 -11.42
C ARG A 293 -20.09 8.37 -10.16
N THR A 294 -20.63 9.08 -9.18
CA THR A 294 -20.10 9.06 -7.82
C THR A 294 -20.19 7.66 -7.24
N GLY A 295 -19.06 7.14 -6.77
CA GLY A 295 -18.96 5.88 -6.08
C GLY A 295 -18.32 6.03 -4.69
N SER A 296 -18.65 5.13 -3.78
CA SER A 296 -18.08 5.10 -2.45
C SER A 296 -18.00 3.68 -1.91
N VAL A 297 -16.89 3.35 -1.27
CA VAL A 297 -16.78 2.16 -0.41
C VAL A 297 -16.82 2.62 1.03
N PHE A 298 -17.66 1.99 1.85
CA PHE A 298 -17.84 2.37 3.24
C PHE A 298 -18.08 1.15 4.13
N VAL A 299 -17.95 1.35 5.44
CA VAL A 299 -18.42 0.41 6.46
C VAL A 299 -19.52 1.04 7.29
N ILE A 300 -20.44 0.20 7.80
CA ILE A 300 -21.55 0.63 8.64
C ILE A 300 -21.21 0.35 10.10
N PRO A 301 -20.96 1.38 10.93
CA PRO A 301 -20.86 1.19 12.37
C PRO A 301 -22.19 0.72 12.96
N THR A 302 -22.13 -0.31 13.81
CA THR A 302 -23.31 -0.88 14.50
C THR A 302 -23.17 -0.84 16.02
N ASP A 303 -22.29 0.02 16.51
CA ASP A 303 -21.95 0.18 17.94
C ASP A 303 -22.90 1.13 18.70
N LYS A 304 -23.90 1.69 18.03
CA LYS A 304 -24.93 2.54 18.63
C LYS A 304 -26.34 1.96 18.47
N LYS A 305 -27.33 2.63 19.07
CA LYS A 305 -28.73 2.17 19.08
C LYS A 305 -29.33 2.07 17.67
N GLN A 306 -28.94 2.98 16.79
CA GLN A 306 -29.40 3.06 15.39
C GLN A 306 -28.17 3.00 14.46
N SER A 307 -28.38 2.47 13.28
CA SER A 307 -27.34 2.33 12.25
C SER A 307 -27.90 2.67 10.86
N PHE A 308 -27.02 2.73 9.87
CA PHE A 308 -27.44 2.91 8.49
C PHE A 308 -28.30 1.73 7.96
N LEU A 309 -28.20 0.54 8.59
CA LEU A 309 -29.10 -0.58 8.26
C LEU A 309 -30.56 -0.26 8.59
N ASP A 310 -30.81 0.50 9.65
CA ASP A 310 -32.17 0.95 10.01
C ASP A 310 -32.66 1.98 9.00
N MET A 311 -31.79 2.93 8.61
CA MET A 311 -32.11 3.92 7.58
C MET A 311 -32.44 3.30 6.21
N LEU A 312 -31.78 2.19 5.83
CA LEU A 312 -32.08 1.45 4.61
C LEU A 312 -33.49 0.82 4.63
N ARG A 313 -34.04 0.53 5.82
CA ARG A 313 -35.43 0.03 5.99
C ARG A 313 -36.44 1.16 6.00
N ASP A 314 -36.12 2.23 6.75
CA ASP A 314 -36.92 3.44 6.85
C ASP A 314 -36.03 4.65 7.00
N LEU A 315 -36.05 5.53 5.99
CA LEU A 315 -35.23 6.77 5.95
C LEU A 315 -35.36 7.59 7.23
N LYS A 316 -36.55 7.62 7.84
CA LYS A 316 -36.86 8.44 9.02
C LYS A 316 -36.50 7.76 10.35
N SER A 317 -36.01 6.52 10.32
CA SER A 317 -35.68 5.76 11.54
C SER A 317 -34.42 6.30 12.24
N VAL A 318 -33.61 7.13 11.58
CA VAL A 318 -32.36 7.71 12.09
C VAL A 318 -32.49 9.22 12.31
N PRO A 319 -31.61 9.83 13.13
CA PRO A 319 -31.70 11.25 13.43
C PRO A 319 -31.68 12.13 12.19
N ALA A 320 -32.48 13.21 12.23
CA ALA A 320 -32.51 14.24 11.21
C ALA A 320 -31.56 15.39 11.53
N PHE A 321 -30.88 15.90 10.51
CA PHE A 321 -30.18 17.18 10.51
C PHE A 321 -31.07 18.20 9.80
N LYS A 322 -31.28 19.37 10.42
CA LYS A 322 -32.07 20.45 9.83
C LYS A 322 -31.20 21.39 9.03
N SER A 323 -31.58 21.66 7.79
CA SER A 323 -31.02 22.73 6.96
C SER A 323 -32.16 23.54 6.34
N GLY A 324 -32.25 24.81 6.74
CA GLY A 324 -33.42 25.62 6.40
C GLY A 324 -34.72 25.00 6.97
N ASN A 325 -35.69 24.74 6.08
CA ASN A 325 -36.98 24.13 6.42
C ASN A 325 -37.03 22.62 6.13
N GLU A 326 -35.91 22.01 5.73
CA GLU A 326 -35.85 20.59 5.33
C GLU A 326 -35.13 19.74 6.39
N ASP A 327 -35.57 18.49 6.52
CA ASP A 327 -34.95 17.48 7.37
C ASP A 327 -34.16 16.50 6.51
N PHE A 328 -32.86 16.33 6.82
CA PHE A 328 -31.94 15.40 6.16
C PHE A 328 -31.55 14.30 7.15
N HIS A 329 -31.97 13.08 6.86
CA HIS A 329 -31.77 11.96 7.77
C HIS A 329 -30.38 11.34 7.62
N GLY A 330 -29.75 10.98 8.74
CA GLY A 330 -28.52 10.17 8.78
C GLY A 330 -27.26 10.84 8.23
N LEU A 331 -27.21 12.18 8.08
CA LEU A 331 -26.05 12.89 7.56
C LEU A 331 -25.01 13.21 8.61
N VAL A 332 -25.40 13.29 9.89
CA VAL A 332 -24.53 13.66 11.03
C VAL A 332 -24.66 12.61 12.11
N SER A 333 -23.55 12.22 12.70
CA SER A 333 -23.52 11.33 13.86
C SER A 333 -24.11 12.00 15.09
N THR A 334 -24.77 11.20 15.94
CA THR A 334 -25.34 11.63 17.23
C THR A 334 -24.97 10.60 18.30
N ASP A 335 -25.41 10.79 19.53
CA ASP A 335 -25.22 9.80 20.61
C ASP A 335 -25.83 8.44 20.28
N ASN A 336 -26.90 8.41 19.48
CA ASN A 336 -27.64 7.18 19.14
C ASN A 336 -27.32 6.62 17.75
N TYR A 337 -26.55 7.33 16.92
CA TYR A 337 -26.32 6.97 15.52
C TYR A 337 -24.92 7.35 15.08
N ASN A 338 -24.25 6.48 14.33
CA ASN A 338 -23.05 6.80 13.58
C ASN A 338 -23.36 6.75 12.07
N VAL A 339 -22.88 7.78 11.36
CA VAL A 339 -22.93 7.78 9.88
C VAL A 339 -22.07 6.65 9.31
N PRO A 340 -22.32 6.17 8.08
CA PRO A 340 -21.41 5.29 7.36
C PRO A 340 -19.99 5.89 7.32
N LEU A 341 -19.00 5.09 7.69
CA LEU A 341 -17.59 5.47 7.63
C LEU A 341 -17.08 5.23 6.21
N GLU A 342 -16.86 6.30 5.47
CA GLU A 342 -16.32 6.21 4.11
C GLU A 342 -14.85 5.79 4.14
N LEU A 343 -14.52 4.79 3.32
CA LEU A 343 -13.17 4.25 3.13
C LEU A 343 -12.53 4.76 1.85
N MET A 344 -13.33 4.96 0.79
CA MET A 344 -12.84 5.35 -0.52
C MET A 344 -13.95 6.07 -1.28
N ARG A 345 -13.69 7.31 -1.74
CA ARG A 345 -14.48 8.01 -2.75
C ARG A 345 -13.87 7.75 -4.12
N PHE A 346 -14.68 7.30 -5.08
CA PHE A 346 -14.23 7.08 -6.45
C PHE A 346 -15.28 7.55 -7.47
N PHE A 347 -14.85 7.66 -8.71
CA PHE A 347 -15.74 8.05 -9.81
C PHE A 347 -15.58 7.03 -10.93
N THR A 348 -16.71 6.51 -11.46
CA THR A 348 -16.66 5.55 -12.55
C THR A 348 -16.11 6.20 -13.81
N GLY A 349 -15.38 5.42 -14.63
CA GLY A 349 -15.00 5.86 -15.95
C GLY A 349 -16.22 5.90 -16.89
N PHE A 350 -16.19 6.80 -17.88
CA PHE A 350 -17.23 6.89 -18.90
C PHE A 350 -17.31 5.62 -19.75
N GLY A 351 -18.10 4.64 -19.34
CA GLY A 351 -18.40 3.43 -20.07
C GLY A 351 -17.23 2.48 -20.32
N VAL A 352 -16.24 2.48 -19.43
CA VAL A 352 -15.08 1.58 -19.51
C VAL A 352 -15.51 0.12 -19.69
N ARG A 353 -14.84 -0.63 -20.55
CA ARG A 353 -15.13 -1.99 -21.02
C ARG A 353 -16.32 -2.08 -21.97
N GLN A 354 -17.50 -1.61 -21.60
CA GLN A 354 -18.72 -1.74 -22.41
C GLN A 354 -18.65 -0.95 -23.72
N TYR A 355 -18.00 0.22 -23.71
CA TYR A 355 -17.91 1.11 -24.86
C TYR A 355 -16.49 1.21 -25.44
N ASN A 356 -15.63 0.24 -25.16
CA ASN A 356 -14.27 0.18 -25.69
C ASN A 356 -14.22 0.04 -27.24
N HIS A 357 -15.36 -0.26 -27.88
CA HIS A 357 -15.50 -0.28 -29.33
C HIS A 357 -15.49 1.13 -29.96
N ASN A 358 -15.63 2.20 -29.18
CA ASN A 358 -15.51 3.56 -29.68
C ASN A 358 -14.06 3.83 -30.08
N ILE A 359 -13.83 4.02 -31.39
CA ILE A 359 -12.48 4.24 -31.93
C ILE A 359 -12.14 5.74 -31.88
N VAL A 360 -11.09 6.07 -31.15
CA VAL A 360 -10.48 7.42 -31.16
C VAL A 360 -9.02 7.23 -31.59
N PRO A 361 -8.56 7.90 -32.67
CA PRO A 361 -7.19 7.74 -33.16
C PRO A 361 -6.13 8.01 -32.09
N GLY A 362 -5.20 7.07 -31.90
CA GLY A 362 -4.11 7.19 -30.92
C GLY A 362 -4.51 6.89 -29.47
N GLN A 363 -5.75 6.43 -29.22
CA GLN A 363 -6.23 6.09 -27.88
C GLN A 363 -6.45 4.58 -27.75
N GLU A 364 -5.92 3.99 -26.66
CA GLU A 364 -6.21 2.63 -26.23
C GLU A 364 -7.04 2.67 -24.94
N TRP A 365 -8.12 1.87 -24.89
CA TRP A 365 -9.02 1.81 -23.76
C TRP A 365 -8.65 0.70 -22.80
N SER A 366 -8.72 0.97 -21.50
CA SER A 366 -8.60 -0.06 -20.47
C SER A 366 -9.90 -0.85 -20.33
N ASP A 367 -9.78 -2.15 -19.97
CA ASP A 367 -10.94 -3.01 -19.77
C ASP A 367 -11.64 -2.79 -18.42
N SER A 368 -10.98 -2.14 -17.48
CA SER A 368 -11.51 -1.84 -16.15
C SER A 368 -10.73 -0.71 -15.50
N VAL A 369 -11.30 -0.14 -14.44
CA VAL A 369 -10.59 0.82 -13.58
C VAL A 369 -10.26 0.15 -12.25
N LEU A 370 -9.01 0.21 -11.83
CA LEU A 370 -8.57 -0.18 -10.49
C LEU A 370 -8.47 1.05 -9.59
N TYR A 371 -9.31 1.09 -8.58
CA TYR A 371 -9.25 2.06 -7.49
C TYR A 371 -8.55 1.43 -6.29
N LYS A 372 -7.61 2.16 -5.69
CA LYS A 372 -6.86 1.68 -4.54
C LYS A 372 -6.60 2.81 -3.56
N THR A 373 -7.00 2.60 -2.31
CA THR A 373 -6.83 3.59 -1.23
C THR A 373 -6.27 2.93 0.01
N GLU A 374 -5.30 3.56 0.66
CA GLU A 374 -4.84 3.17 1.97
C GLU A 374 -5.83 3.66 3.04
N VAL A 375 -6.33 2.73 3.85
CA VAL A 375 -7.32 2.99 4.91
C VAL A 375 -6.79 2.65 6.31
N THR A 376 -5.48 2.57 6.45
CA THR A 376 -4.83 2.19 7.71
C THR A 376 -5.16 3.13 8.87
N ALA A 377 -5.36 4.43 8.59
CA ALA A 377 -5.80 5.40 9.59
C ALA A 377 -7.17 5.06 10.22
N LEU A 378 -7.99 4.27 9.50
CA LEU A 378 -9.33 3.86 9.92
C LEU A 378 -9.37 2.45 10.54
N ALA A 379 -8.21 1.83 10.81
CA ALA A 379 -8.06 0.44 11.25
C ALA A 379 -8.85 0.08 12.51
N ASP A 380 -9.05 1.05 13.42
CA ASP A 380 -9.86 0.89 14.64
C ASP A 380 -11.30 0.39 14.34
N ARG A 381 -11.83 0.70 13.15
CA ARG A 381 -13.16 0.31 12.68
C ARG A 381 -13.16 -0.81 11.64
N LEU A 382 -11.99 -1.36 11.31
CA LEU A 382 -11.81 -2.37 10.25
C LEU A 382 -11.31 -3.71 10.81
N GLN A 383 -12.00 -4.23 11.82
CA GLN A 383 -11.67 -5.50 12.48
C GLN A 383 -12.93 -6.25 12.92
N GLY A 384 -12.83 -7.57 13.04
CA GLY A 384 -13.97 -8.41 13.42
C GLY A 384 -15.07 -8.42 12.36
N GLU A 385 -16.32 -8.55 12.77
CA GLU A 385 -17.46 -8.54 11.86
C GLU A 385 -17.88 -7.12 11.51
N VAL A 386 -17.89 -6.80 10.21
CA VAL A 386 -18.28 -5.49 9.70
C VAL A 386 -19.21 -5.61 8.50
N TRP A 387 -20.15 -4.67 8.39
CA TRP A 387 -20.93 -4.47 7.18
C TRP A 387 -20.14 -3.58 6.23
N VAL A 388 -19.87 -4.09 5.03
CA VAL A 388 -19.17 -3.35 3.96
C VAL A 388 -20.18 -3.02 2.88
N GLY A 389 -20.22 -1.74 2.47
CA GLY A 389 -21.01 -1.24 1.38
C GLY A 389 -20.16 -0.76 0.20
N ALA A 390 -20.66 -0.97 -1.02
CA ALA A 390 -20.15 -0.34 -2.24
C ALA A 390 -21.33 0.35 -2.94
N TYR A 391 -21.24 1.66 -3.05
CA TYR A 391 -22.25 2.52 -3.67
C TYR A 391 -21.77 3.01 -5.03
N ILE A 392 -22.68 3.03 -6.02
CA ILE A 392 -22.54 3.77 -7.29
C ILE A 392 -23.89 4.38 -7.62
N GLY A 393 -23.96 5.73 -7.64
CA GLY A 393 -25.18 6.47 -7.95
C GLY A 393 -25.52 6.38 -9.43
N ASN A 394 -26.47 5.51 -9.80
CA ASN A 394 -26.86 5.32 -11.20
C ASN A 394 -28.36 5.08 -11.34
N TRP A 395 -28.88 5.15 -12.57
CA TRP A 395 -30.29 4.94 -12.93
C TRP A 395 -30.46 3.82 -13.97
N ASP A 396 -29.42 3.04 -14.25
CA ASP A 396 -29.48 1.92 -15.18
C ASP A 396 -29.59 0.59 -14.42
N ALA A 397 -30.48 -0.30 -14.85
CA ALA A 397 -30.72 -1.57 -14.17
C ALA A 397 -29.51 -2.52 -14.21
N LYS A 398 -28.69 -2.47 -15.25
CA LYS A 398 -27.43 -3.22 -15.33
C LYS A 398 -26.27 -2.46 -14.67
N GLY A 399 -26.27 -1.14 -14.76
CA GLY A 399 -25.34 -0.24 -14.07
C GLY A 399 -23.89 -0.57 -14.28
N HIS A 400 -23.24 -1.02 -13.22
CA HIS A 400 -21.79 -1.32 -13.16
C HIS A 400 -21.55 -2.67 -12.50
N LYS A 401 -20.37 -3.26 -12.75
CA LYS A 401 -19.87 -4.40 -11.98
C LYS A 401 -18.67 -4.00 -11.15
N VAL A 402 -18.56 -4.63 -9.97
CA VAL A 402 -17.46 -4.37 -9.04
C VAL A 402 -16.88 -5.65 -8.46
N THR A 403 -15.56 -5.64 -8.29
CA THR A 403 -14.83 -6.61 -7.46
C THR A 403 -14.13 -5.83 -6.36
N LEU A 404 -14.43 -6.13 -5.10
CA LEU A 404 -13.89 -5.43 -3.93
C LEU A 404 -13.14 -6.39 -3.01
N LYS A 405 -11.97 -5.99 -2.54
CA LYS A 405 -11.17 -6.73 -1.56
C LYS A 405 -10.41 -5.80 -0.63
N PHE A 406 -10.17 -6.28 0.59
CA PHE A 406 -9.19 -5.69 1.50
C PHE A 406 -7.87 -6.43 1.36
N LYS A 407 -6.77 -5.67 1.43
CA LYS A 407 -5.41 -6.21 1.50
C LYS A 407 -4.67 -5.67 2.70
N TYR A 408 -4.07 -6.58 3.47
CA TYR A 408 -3.28 -6.27 4.65
C TYR A 408 -1.82 -6.57 4.35
N TYR A 409 -1.04 -5.53 4.14
CA TYR A 409 0.40 -5.62 3.88
C TYR A 409 1.18 -5.54 5.20
N PRO A 410 2.24 -6.35 5.39
CA PRO A 410 3.11 -6.20 6.55
C PRO A 410 3.75 -4.80 6.61
N ASP A 411 3.71 -4.17 7.80
CA ASP A 411 4.31 -2.86 8.04
C ASP A 411 4.65 -2.67 9.52
N ASP A 412 5.85 -2.20 9.83
CA ASP A 412 6.39 -2.13 11.20
C ASP A 412 6.18 -0.79 11.90
N ASN A 413 5.75 0.27 11.18
CA ASN A 413 5.76 1.64 11.67
C ASN A 413 4.40 2.31 11.55
N ARG A 414 3.43 1.90 12.39
CA ARG A 414 2.07 2.43 12.30
C ARG A 414 1.71 3.35 13.45
N ARG A 415 1.12 4.50 13.10
CA ARG A 415 0.38 5.33 14.03
C ARG A 415 -1.05 4.78 14.14
N MET A 416 -1.49 4.54 15.36
CA MET A 416 -2.86 4.15 15.70
C MET A 416 -3.70 5.37 15.97
N TYR A 417 -4.92 5.37 15.46
CA TYR A 417 -5.93 6.36 15.77
C TYR A 417 -7.17 5.69 16.36
N LYS A 418 -7.82 6.36 17.28
CA LYS A 418 -9.24 6.20 17.54
C LYS A 418 -10.01 6.86 16.41
N VAL A 419 -11.11 6.25 15.99
CA VAL A 419 -11.88 6.67 14.82
C VAL A 419 -13.31 7.00 15.21
N MET A 420 -13.70 8.26 15.04
CA MET A 420 -15.05 8.75 15.33
C MET A 420 -15.67 9.37 14.07
N PRO A 421 -16.60 8.66 13.36
CA PRO A 421 -17.34 9.24 12.25
C PRO A 421 -18.17 10.44 12.71
N LEU A 422 -18.11 11.56 12.00
CA LEU A 422 -18.83 12.79 12.36
C LEU A 422 -19.98 13.09 11.39
N PHE A 423 -19.73 13.05 10.09
CA PHE A 423 -20.74 13.33 9.07
C PHE A 423 -20.42 12.61 7.75
N ASN A 424 -21.47 12.34 6.98
CA ASN A 424 -21.36 11.83 5.61
C ASN A 424 -22.58 12.27 4.80
N THR A 425 -22.37 13.15 3.79
CA THR A 425 -23.44 13.68 2.93
C THR A 425 -23.43 13.06 1.54
N THR A 426 -22.70 11.96 1.33
CA THR A 426 -22.77 11.20 0.07
C THR A 426 -24.20 10.75 -0.17
N ASN A 427 -24.68 10.90 -1.39
CA ASN A 427 -26.10 10.74 -1.76
C ASN A 427 -26.58 9.29 -1.80
N TYR A 428 -26.24 8.47 -0.78
CA TYR A 428 -26.61 7.05 -0.67
C TYR A 428 -28.11 6.77 -0.74
N MET A 429 -28.94 7.68 -0.21
CA MET A 429 -30.39 7.50 -0.09
C MET A 429 -31.19 8.33 -1.11
N GLU A 430 -30.53 8.84 -2.16
CA GLU A 430 -31.21 9.58 -3.24
C GLU A 430 -32.34 8.74 -3.85
N GLN A 431 -32.09 7.46 -4.12
CA GLN A 431 -33.08 6.53 -4.66
C GLN A 431 -34.19 6.12 -3.65
N GLN A 432 -34.07 6.56 -2.40
CA GLN A 432 -35.06 6.41 -1.35
C GLN A 432 -35.77 7.74 -1.01
N GLY A 433 -35.58 8.75 -1.86
CA GLY A 433 -36.30 10.02 -1.79
C GLY A 433 -35.66 11.10 -0.91
N GLN A 434 -34.40 10.95 -0.45
CA GLN A 434 -33.69 12.04 0.22
C GLN A 434 -33.13 13.03 -0.81
N ASN A 435 -33.47 14.32 -0.63
CA ASN A 435 -33.02 15.39 -1.49
C ASN A 435 -31.72 15.99 -0.97
N TYR A 436 -30.57 15.73 -1.63
CA TYR A 436 -29.26 16.24 -1.20
C TYR A 436 -28.89 17.63 -1.72
N PRO A 437 -29.32 18.06 -2.94
CA PRO A 437 -28.94 19.33 -3.54
C PRO A 437 -29.23 20.59 -2.71
N THR A 438 -30.28 20.58 -1.88
CA THR A 438 -30.68 21.75 -1.10
C THR A 438 -29.94 21.88 0.23
N PHE A 439 -29.18 20.87 0.64
CA PHE A 439 -28.56 20.78 1.95
C PHE A 439 -27.65 21.95 2.31
N LEU A 440 -26.62 22.23 1.50
CA LEU A 440 -25.69 23.34 1.72
C LEU A 440 -26.14 24.67 1.09
N LEU A 441 -27.20 24.65 0.31
CA LEU A 441 -27.77 25.86 -0.28
C LEU A 441 -28.36 26.78 0.80
N ASN A 442 -28.91 26.20 1.85
CA ASN A 442 -29.65 26.93 2.88
C ASN A 442 -28.83 27.16 4.14
N ASP A 443 -27.85 26.33 4.46
CA ASP A 443 -27.11 26.41 5.72
C ASP A 443 -25.72 25.75 5.60
N LYS A 444 -24.95 25.83 6.69
CA LYS A 444 -23.66 25.15 6.87
C LYS A 444 -23.88 23.78 7.49
N LEU A 445 -22.98 22.83 7.22
CA LEU A 445 -22.96 21.57 7.96
C LEU A 445 -22.36 21.80 9.35
N ASN A 446 -23.11 21.45 10.39
CA ASN A 446 -22.65 21.49 11.78
C ASN A 446 -22.69 20.08 12.38
N ALA A 447 -21.54 19.54 12.76
CA ALA A 447 -21.40 18.23 13.38
C ALA A 447 -20.88 18.38 14.81
N LYS A 448 -21.76 18.11 15.80
CA LYS A 448 -21.41 18.09 17.22
C LYS A 448 -20.90 16.73 17.63
N PHE A 449 -19.90 16.71 18.51
CA PHE A 449 -19.36 15.49 19.12
C PHE A 449 -18.85 15.76 20.52
N THR A 450 -18.77 14.71 21.35
CA THR A 450 -18.31 14.82 22.74
C THR A 450 -17.08 13.94 22.96
N LEU A 451 -16.03 14.52 23.51
CA LEU A 451 -14.84 13.83 23.98
C LEU A 451 -14.95 13.57 25.48
N LYS A 452 -14.77 12.31 25.90
CA LYS A 452 -14.83 11.91 27.32
C LYS A 452 -13.57 12.32 28.09
N GLU A 453 -12.46 12.49 27.39
CA GLU A 453 -11.14 12.83 27.92
C GLU A 453 -10.40 13.73 26.92
N PRO A 454 -9.42 14.53 27.37
CA PRO A 454 -8.60 15.33 26.47
C PRO A 454 -7.84 14.43 25.47
N VAL A 455 -7.73 14.88 24.23
CA VAL A 455 -7.03 14.16 23.16
C VAL A 455 -5.91 15.00 22.57
N LYS A 456 -4.86 14.35 22.09
CA LYS A 456 -3.69 14.99 21.50
C LYS A 456 -3.64 14.79 20.01
N ASN A 457 -3.20 15.85 19.29
CA ASN A 457 -2.98 15.80 17.85
C ASN A 457 -4.20 15.30 17.06
N ALA A 458 -5.38 15.78 17.39
CA ALA A 458 -6.61 15.44 16.69
C ALA A 458 -6.54 15.90 15.22
N VAL A 459 -7.11 15.09 14.34
CA VAL A 459 -7.12 15.33 12.89
C VAL A 459 -8.53 15.09 12.35
N LEU A 460 -9.04 15.98 11.54
CA LEU A 460 -10.22 15.74 10.72
C LEU A 460 -9.77 15.07 9.41
N TYR A 461 -10.18 13.82 9.20
CA TYR A 461 -10.04 13.07 7.95
C TYR A 461 -11.23 13.43 7.07
N TYR A 462 -11.01 14.27 6.05
CA TYR A 462 -12.05 14.97 5.32
C TYR A 462 -11.99 14.67 3.83
N THR A 463 -13.09 14.17 3.26
CA THR A 463 -13.24 13.98 1.82
C THR A 463 -14.35 14.89 1.31
N THR A 464 -14.10 15.61 0.22
CA THR A 464 -15.05 16.56 -0.36
C THR A 464 -15.00 16.54 -1.88
N THR A 465 -16.15 16.57 -2.53
CA THR A 465 -16.30 16.69 -3.98
C THR A 465 -17.55 17.48 -4.33
N GLY A 466 -17.42 18.41 -5.29
CA GLY A 466 -18.52 19.23 -5.79
C GLY A 466 -19.08 18.67 -7.09
N HIS A 467 -20.40 18.71 -7.24
CA HIS A 467 -21.14 18.08 -8.33
C HIS A 467 -22.29 18.94 -8.83
N GLY A 468 -22.71 18.62 -10.05
CA GLY A 468 -23.96 19.13 -10.64
C GLY A 468 -23.90 20.58 -11.07
N GLY A 469 -25.08 21.08 -11.48
CA GLY A 469 -25.21 22.36 -12.13
C GLY A 469 -24.82 22.33 -13.62
N TRP A 470 -25.19 23.37 -14.34
CA TRP A 470 -24.72 23.60 -15.72
C TRP A 470 -23.42 24.43 -15.74
N GLY A 471 -23.32 25.44 -16.60
CA GLY A 471 -22.12 26.27 -16.73
C GLY A 471 -21.70 27.02 -15.45
N GLY A 472 -22.65 27.35 -14.57
CA GLY A 472 -22.42 27.93 -13.24
C GLY A 472 -22.31 26.92 -12.10
N GLY A 473 -22.42 25.62 -12.39
CA GLY A 473 -22.47 24.54 -11.38
C GLY A 473 -21.15 24.28 -10.68
N ASP A 474 -21.24 23.77 -9.46
CA ASP A 474 -20.10 23.54 -8.56
C ASP A 474 -19.15 22.43 -9.06
N GLU A 475 -19.58 21.60 -9.99
CA GLU A 475 -18.72 20.60 -10.62
C GLU A 475 -17.51 21.24 -11.34
N PHE A 476 -17.75 22.35 -12.07
CA PHE A 476 -16.77 23.00 -12.93
C PHE A 476 -16.36 24.41 -12.45
N ASN A 477 -16.82 24.81 -11.25
CA ASN A 477 -16.48 26.10 -10.66
C ASN A 477 -15.83 25.93 -9.29
N GLN A 478 -14.71 26.60 -9.12
CA GLN A 478 -13.94 26.59 -7.89
C GLN A 478 -14.73 27.20 -6.73
N LYS A 479 -14.92 26.45 -5.66
CA LYS A 479 -15.58 26.89 -4.43
C LYS A 479 -14.69 26.62 -3.21
N PRO A 480 -14.49 27.60 -2.31
CA PRO A 480 -13.74 27.37 -1.10
C PRO A 480 -14.54 26.48 -0.12
N ASN A 481 -13.86 25.50 0.44
CA ASN A 481 -14.34 24.75 1.60
C ASN A 481 -13.69 25.37 2.85
N THR A 482 -14.49 25.87 3.77
CA THR A 482 -14.01 26.48 5.02
C THR A 482 -14.43 25.62 6.19
N ILE A 483 -13.45 25.21 6.99
CA ILE A 483 -13.64 24.37 8.17
C ILE A 483 -13.44 25.21 9.42
N TYR A 484 -14.37 25.08 10.36
CA TYR A 484 -14.30 25.71 11.68
C TYR A 484 -14.35 24.62 12.76
N LEU A 485 -13.66 24.85 13.87
CA LEU A 485 -13.76 24.11 15.12
C LEU A 485 -14.24 25.08 16.20
N ASP A 486 -15.36 24.77 16.85
CA ASP A 486 -15.97 25.57 17.92
C ASP A 486 -16.16 27.05 17.53
N GLY A 487 -16.46 27.31 16.27
CA GLY A 487 -16.64 28.65 15.70
C GLY A 487 -15.36 29.32 15.20
N GLU A 488 -14.19 28.83 15.58
CA GLU A 488 -12.90 29.33 15.11
C GLU A 488 -12.49 28.70 13.80
N LYS A 489 -12.03 29.54 12.85
CA LYS A 489 -11.61 29.07 11.52
C LYS A 489 -10.31 28.29 11.60
N VAL A 490 -10.34 27.01 11.19
CA VAL A 490 -9.16 26.15 11.08
C VAL A 490 -8.46 26.34 9.74
N ILE A 491 -9.19 26.18 8.63
CA ILE A 491 -8.64 26.26 7.27
C ILE A 491 -9.71 26.69 6.27
N SER A 492 -9.27 27.27 5.16
CA SER A 492 -10.09 27.45 3.95
C SER A 492 -9.24 27.11 2.75
N PHE A 493 -9.72 26.23 1.88
CA PHE A 493 -9.01 25.81 0.68
C PHE A 493 -10.01 25.54 -0.45
N VAL A 494 -9.54 25.54 -1.69
CA VAL A 494 -10.34 25.18 -2.86
C VAL A 494 -9.97 23.76 -3.28
N PRO A 495 -10.89 22.78 -3.10
CA PRO A 495 -10.66 21.42 -3.56
C PRO A 495 -10.84 21.35 -5.08
N TRP A 496 -9.74 21.24 -5.82
CA TRP A 496 -9.74 21.30 -7.28
C TRP A 496 -8.76 20.32 -7.90
N ARG A 497 -9.14 19.73 -9.04
CA ARG A 497 -8.27 18.86 -9.83
C ARG A 497 -8.20 19.34 -11.27
N ASP A 498 -6.99 19.42 -11.81
CA ASP A 498 -6.68 19.82 -13.19
C ASP A 498 -5.92 18.73 -13.98
N ASP A 499 -5.81 17.54 -13.40
CA ASP A 499 -5.12 16.38 -13.96
C ASP A 499 -6.04 15.39 -14.70
N CYS A 500 -7.33 15.72 -14.90
CA CYS A 500 -8.34 14.80 -15.42
C CYS A 500 -8.00 14.27 -16.82
N GLY A 501 -7.35 15.05 -17.66
CA GLY A 501 -6.92 14.63 -19.00
C GLY A 501 -5.94 13.45 -19.01
N THR A 502 -5.26 13.17 -17.90
CA THR A 502 -4.35 12.01 -17.78
C THR A 502 -5.07 10.66 -17.69
N TYR A 503 -6.39 10.67 -17.48
CA TYR A 503 -7.19 9.47 -17.28
C TYR A 503 -8.09 9.12 -18.46
N ARG A 504 -7.85 9.69 -19.63
CA ARG A 504 -8.68 9.52 -20.82
C ARG A 504 -8.86 8.07 -21.27
N ASN A 505 -7.88 7.20 -21.02
CA ASN A 505 -7.92 5.79 -21.37
C ASN A 505 -8.97 4.97 -20.62
N TRP A 506 -9.54 5.51 -19.56
CA TRP A 506 -10.65 4.90 -18.79
C TRP A 506 -12.03 5.46 -19.14
N ASN A 507 -12.10 6.35 -20.15
CA ASN A 507 -13.29 7.13 -20.44
C ASN A 507 -13.69 7.02 -21.94
N PRO A 508 -13.99 5.80 -22.47
CA PRO A 508 -14.29 5.59 -23.89
C PRO A 508 -15.56 6.29 -24.37
N CYS A 509 -16.55 6.50 -23.48
CA CYS A 509 -17.81 7.19 -23.78
C CYS A 509 -17.75 8.72 -23.68
N SER A 510 -16.65 9.29 -23.19
CA SER A 510 -16.55 10.73 -23.04
C SER A 510 -16.64 11.44 -24.41
N GLY A 511 -17.59 12.38 -24.52
CA GLY A 511 -17.79 13.15 -25.75
C GLY A 511 -16.61 14.08 -26.04
N ASN A 512 -16.44 14.44 -27.32
CA ASN A 512 -15.47 15.44 -27.75
C ASN A 512 -16.19 16.72 -28.18
N PHE A 513 -15.73 17.86 -27.68
CA PHE A 513 -16.20 19.17 -28.10
C PHE A 513 -15.59 19.58 -29.45
N SER A 514 -16.13 20.62 -30.09
CA SER A 514 -15.64 21.11 -31.39
C SER A 514 -14.18 21.57 -31.38
N ASN A 515 -13.64 21.91 -30.21
CA ASN A 515 -12.23 22.24 -30.01
C ASN A 515 -11.35 21.00 -29.80
N GLY A 516 -11.91 19.76 -29.85
CA GLY A 516 -11.21 18.51 -29.65
C GLY A 516 -11.11 18.07 -28.18
N LEU A 517 -11.54 18.89 -27.22
CA LEU A 517 -11.50 18.53 -25.80
C LEU A 517 -12.59 17.52 -25.45
N SER A 518 -12.22 16.50 -24.67
CA SER A 518 -13.18 15.54 -24.09
C SER A 518 -13.76 16.08 -22.78
N SER A 519 -15.03 15.80 -22.50
CA SER A 519 -15.65 16.20 -21.22
C SER A 519 -14.95 15.60 -20.01
N SER A 520 -14.33 14.42 -20.15
CA SER A 520 -13.54 13.78 -19.08
C SER A 520 -12.21 14.48 -18.80
N ASP A 521 -11.74 15.36 -19.72
CA ASP A 521 -10.48 16.10 -19.57
C ASP A 521 -10.63 17.39 -18.75
N LEU A 522 -11.87 17.83 -18.53
CA LEU A 522 -12.15 19.09 -17.82
C LEU A 522 -11.75 19.01 -16.34
N SER A 523 -11.10 20.07 -15.87
CA SER A 523 -10.83 20.30 -14.45
C SER A 523 -12.12 20.36 -13.65
N ARG A 524 -12.13 19.79 -12.43
CA ARG A 524 -13.35 19.62 -11.61
C ARG A 524 -13.10 19.82 -10.12
N SER A 525 -14.17 19.97 -9.37
CA SER A 525 -14.18 20.13 -7.92
C SER A 525 -13.76 18.84 -7.21
N ASN A 526 -12.45 18.57 -7.18
CA ASN A 526 -11.73 17.52 -6.46
C ASN A 526 -11.99 16.09 -6.95
N TRP A 527 -12.41 15.88 -8.20
CA TRP A 527 -12.57 14.56 -8.77
C TRP A 527 -12.32 14.52 -10.28
N CYS A 528 -12.01 13.33 -10.80
CA CYS A 528 -11.93 13.07 -12.23
C CYS A 528 -12.56 11.71 -12.54
N PRO A 529 -13.22 11.53 -13.70
CA PRO A 529 -13.76 10.23 -14.10
C PRO A 529 -12.68 9.16 -14.16
N GLY A 530 -12.95 8.00 -13.55
CA GLY A 530 -12.02 6.88 -13.48
C GLY A 530 -10.98 6.99 -12.36
N THR A 531 -11.18 7.84 -11.35
CA THR A 531 -10.19 8.05 -10.27
C THR A 531 -10.79 7.98 -8.88
N VAL A 532 -9.90 7.95 -7.87
CA VAL A 532 -10.24 8.16 -6.46
C VAL A 532 -10.07 9.63 -6.08
N THR A 533 -10.82 10.08 -5.09
CA THR A 533 -10.55 11.31 -4.35
C THR A 533 -9.96 10.96 -3.00
N ASN A 534 -8.74 11.42 -2.76
CA ASN A 534 -8.06 11.21 -1.49
C ASN A 534 -8.60 12.15 -0.41
N PRO A 535 -8.64 11.70 0.86
CA PRO A 535 -9.01 12.57 1.97
C PRO A 535 -7.92 13.57 2.30
N GLU A 536 -8.32 14.73 2.81
CA GLU A 536 -7.47 15.73 3.43
C GLU A 536 -7.30 15.41 4.93
N TYR A 537 -6.07 15.52 5.43
CA TYR A 537 -5.76 15.39 6.85
C TYR A 537 -5.65 16.80 7.46
N ILE A 538 -6.75 17.30 8.00
CA ILE A 538 -6.82 18.65 8.57
C ILE A 538 -6.48 18.57 10.06
N TYR A 539 -5.34 19.16 10.46
CA TYR A 539 -4.87 19.15 11.82
C TYR A 539 -5.72 20.09 12.69
N LEU A 540 -6.32 19.56 13.75
CA LEU A 540 -7.16 20.30 14.70
C LEU A 540 -6.43 20.68 15.98
N GLY A 541 -5.27 20.08 16.27
CA GLY A 541 -4.51 20.30 17.50
C GLY A 541 -4.94 19.38 18.65
N ASP A 542 -4.66 19.84 19.87
CA ASP A 542 -5.10 19.19 21.10
C ASP A 542 -6.51 19.66 21.44
N LEU A 543 -7.39 18.73 21.80
CA LEU A 543 -8.77 19.03 22.17
C LEU A 543 -9.03 18.64 23.63
N GLU A 544 -9.72 19.47 24.37
CA GLU A 544 -10.12 19.20 25.75
C GLU A 544 -11.30 18.21 25.79
N ALA A 545 -11.60 17.68 26.97
CA ALA A 545 -12.83 16.91 27.18
C ALA A 545 -14.05 17.86 27.15
N GLY A 546 -15.12 17.41 26.52
CA GLY A 546 -16.35 18.20 26.40
C GLY A 546 -16.99 18.12 25.02
N GLU A 547 -18.00 18.99 24.80
CA GLU A 547 -18.67 19.10 23.49
C GLU A 547 -17.85 20.00 22.56
N HIS A 548 -17.68 19.54 21.33
CA HIS A 548 -17.05 20.27 20.23
C HIS A 548 -17.96 20.28 19.01
N THR A 549 -17.72 21.23 18.11
CA THR A 549 -18.48 21.37 16.86
C THR A 549 -17.53 21.58 15.68
N ILE A 550 -17.57 20.68 14.70
CA ILE A 550 -17.00 20.95 13.37
C ILE A 550 -18.08 21.58 12.51
N THR A 551 -17.75 22.73 11.90
CA THR A 551 -18.61 23.39 10.91
C THR A 551 -17.92 23.37 9.54
N VAL A 552 -18.64 22.93 8.50
CA VAL A 552 -18.20 23.02 7.10
C VAL A 552 -19.08 24.02 6.37
N ALA A 553 -18.45 25.05 5.79
CA ALA A 553 -19.12 26.08 4.99
C ALA A 553 -18.58 26.08 3.57
N ILE A 554 -19.50 25.94 2.59
CA ILE A 554 -19.22 25.99 1.16
C ILE A 554 -20.24 26.91 0.52
N PRO A 555 -19.84 27.92 -0.29
CA PRO A 555 -20.77 28.78 -1.00
C PRO A 555 -21.33 28.03 -2.22
N GLN A 556 -22.24 27.08 -1.97
CA GLN A 556 -22.88 26.28 -3.00
C GLN A 556 -23.58 27.16 -4.04
N GLY A 557 -23.41 26.82 -5.33
CA GLY A 557 -24.05 27.54 -6.44
C GLY A 557 -25.57 27.40 -6.44
N ALA A 558 -26.26 28.43 -6.91
CA ALA A 558 -27.70 28.39 -7.09
C ALA A 558 -28.12 27.40 -8.19
N PRO A 559 -29.33 26.84 -8.13
CA PRO A 559 -29.87 26.02 -9.19
C PRO A 559 -29.91 26.75 -10.55
N GLU A 560 -29.56 26.04 -11.64
CA GLU A 560 -29.71 26.48 -13.02
C GLU A 560 -30.77 25.64 -13.74
N GLY A 561 -31.97 26.18 -13.91
CA GLY A 561 -33.11 25.42 -14.47
C GLY A 561 -33.44 24.19 -13.61
N GLY A 562 -33.39 23.00 -14.21
CA GLY A 562 -33.60 21.73 -13.52
C GLY A 562 -32.33 21.10 -12.94
N SER A 563 -31.16 21.75 -13.04
CA SER A 563 -29.88 21.24 -12.53
C SER A 563 -29.51 21.91 -11.20
N HIS A 564 -29.05 21.12 -10.25
CA HIS A 564 -28.67 21.56 -8.93
C HIS A 564 -27.21 21.21 -8.66
N SER A 565 -26.48 22.14 -8.02
CA SER A 565 -25.18 21.83 -7.41
C SER A 565 -25.38 21.10 -6.09
N TYR A 566 -24.45 20.19 -5.75
CA TYR A 566 -24.41 19.55 -4.44
C TYR A 566 -22.97 19.13 -4.08
N TRP A 567 -22.75 18.90 -2.79
CA TRP A 567 -21.44 18.51 -2.26
C TRP A 567 -21.52 17.20 -1.49
N CYS A 568 -20.71 16.23 -1.90
CA CYS A 568 -20.51 15.00 -1.15
C CYS A 568 -19.36 15.19 -0.16
N LEU A 569 -19.68 15.23 1.12
CA LEU A 569 -18.74 15.45 2.22
C LEU A 569 -18.68 14.21 3.11
N SER A 570 -17.49 13.81 3.53
CA SER A 570 -17.34 12.90 4.67
C SER A 570 -16.27 13.40 5.61
N GLY A 571 -16.54 13.32 6.91
CA GLY A 571 -15.65 13.78 7.96
C GLY A 571 -15.59 12.80 9.11
N THR A 572 -14.35 12.44 9.50
CA THR A 572 -14.06 11.51 10.59
C THR A 572 -12.98 12.10 11.47
N LEU A 573 -13.21 12.14 12.78
CA LEU A 573 -12.19 12.53 13.74
C LEU A 573 -11.25 11.37 14.01
N LEU A 574 -9.95 11.61 13.85
CA LEU A 574 -8.85 10.71 14.20
C LEU A 574 -8.08 11.31 15.39
N TYR A 575 -7.83 10.50 16.47
CA TYR A 575 -7.16 10.98 17.68
C TYR A 575 -6.46 9.87 18.47
#